data_a82baa0fd97ebaa54117356107ae04f2
#
_entry.id   a82baa0fd97ebaa54117356107ae04f2
#
_cell.length_a   1.000
_cell.length_b   1.000
_cell.length_c   1.000
_cell.angle_alpha   90.00
_cell.angle_beta   90.00
_cell.angle_gamma   90.00
#
_symmetry.space_group_name_H-M   'P 1'
#
loop_
_entity.id
_entity.type
_entity.pdbx_description
1 polymer ?
#
loop_
_entity_poly.entity_id
_entity_poly.type
_entity_poly.pdbx_seq_one_letter_code
_entity_poly.pdbx_strand_id
1 'polypeptide(L)'
;MNFQKIFKNYSSPRQWFTVNKKADEKTAEIFIYDQIGVDFWTGEGVTPKSFISELRDIEKTHKSLDLRINSPGGFVHDGFTIYNALKQSSLEINVYIDGLAASAAAFIAMAGNKIYMPKSAELMIHNAWGMVIGDAEDMKKEAAHLESLTSMIMDIFVERTGKDKDIIS
;
A
#
# COMPACT_ATOMS: atom_id res chain seq x y z
N MET A 1 36.71 14.92 -7.47
CA MET A 1 35.53 14.15 -7.89
C MET A 1 34.33 14.79 -7.21
N ASN A 2 33.41 15.37 -7.97
CA ASN A 2 32.34 16.21 -7.40
C ASN A 2 31.12 15.32 -7.07
N PHE A 3 30.96 14.96 -5.79
CA PHE A 3 29.88 14.10 -5.30
C PHE A 3 28.46 14.60 -5.67
N GLN A 4 28.27 15.90 -5.85
CA GLN A 4 26.98 16.47 -6.28
C GLN A 4 26.58 16.08 -7.72
N LYS A 5 27.52 15.63 -8.57
CA LYS A 5 27.22 15.17 -9.93
C LYS A 5 26.67 13.74 -9.99
N ILE A 6 26.93 12.92 -8.96
CA ILE A 6 26.46 11.53 -8.90
C ILE A 6 24.97 11.48 -8.55
N PHE A 7 24.48 12.42 -7.74
CA PHE A 7 23.08 12.46 -7.30
C PHE A 7 22.12 13.21 -8.25
N LYS A 8 22.65 13.90 -9.27
CA LYS A 8 21.79 14.64 -10.24
C LYS A 8 21.07 13.79 -11.28
N ASN A 9 21.33 12.48 -11.36
CA ASN A 9 20.68 11.58 -12.32
C ASN A 9 19.46 10.81 -11.76
N TYR A 10 19.05 11.08 -10.52
CA TYR A 10 17.81 10.56 -9.93
C TYR A 10 16.77 11.69 -9.83
N SER A 11 16.45 12.34 -10.93
CA SER A 11 15.56 13.51 -10.94
C SER A 11 14.09 13.20 -11.25
N SER A 12 13.68 11.92 -11.22
CA SER A 12 12.26 11.57 -11.19
C SER A 12 11.87 11.25 -9.73
N PRO A 13 10.75 11.75 -9.21
CA PRO A 13 10.26 11.34 -7.90
C PRO A 13 10.14 9.82 -7.89
N ARG A 14 10.61 9.17 -6.81
CA ARG A 14 10.51 7.72 -6.64
C ARG A 14 9.06 7.28 -6.85
N GLN A 15 8.83 6.49 -7.86
CA GLN A 15 7.50 6.01 -8.22
C GLN A 15 7.33 4.58 -7.69
N TRP A 16 6.56 4.44 -6.59
CA TRP A 16 6.35 3.16 -5.92
C TRP A 16 5.33 2.26 -6.62
N PHE A 17 4.67 2.78 -7.67
CA PHE A 17 3.79 1.96 -8.50
C PHE A 17 4.00 2.26 -9.98
N THR A 18 3.67 1.29 -10.82
CA THR A 18 3.63 1.43 -12.29
C THR A 18 2.34 0.82 -12.82
N VAL A 19 1.92 1.31 -13.99
CA VAL A 19 0.66 0.90 -14.62
C VAL A 19 0.91 0.38 -16.02
N ASN A 20 0.32 -0.76 -16.34
CA ASN A 20 0.33 -1.34 -17.67
C ASN A 20 -1.12 -1.44 -18.18
N LYS A 21 -1.45 -0.60 -19.16
CA LYS A 21 -2.75 -0.57 -19.82
C LYS A 21 -2.56 -0.96 -21.29
N LYS A 22 -3.00 -2.14 -21.65
CA LYS A 22 -3.01 -2.54 -23.06
C LYS A 22 -4.40 -2.32 -23.62
N ALA A 23 -4.51 -1.55 -24.71
CA ALA A 23 -5.78 -1.07 -25.26
C ALA A 23 -6.70 -2.20 -25.75
N ASP A 24 -6.16 -3.36 -26.04
CA ASP A 24 -6.85 -4.55 -26.53
C ASP A 24 -7.16 -5.60 -25.43
N GLU A 25 -6.69 -5.36 -24.20
CA GLU A 25 -6.89 -6.24 -23.05
C GLU A 25 -8.01 -5.73 -22.14
N LYS A 26 -8.82 -6.66 -21.61
CA LYS A 26 -9.89 -6.33 -20.65
C LYS A 26 -9.37 -6.08 -19.24
N THR A 27 -8.16 -6.53 -18.95
CA THR A 27 -7.50 -6.47 -17.64
C THR A 27 -6.33 -5.51 -17.73
N ALA A 28 -6.28 -4.54 -16.82
CA ALA A 28 -5.10 -3.72 -16.61
C ALA A 28 -4.24 -4.31 -15.50
N GLU A 29 -2.97 -3.93 -15.44
CA GLU A 29 -2.06 -4.29 -14.35
C GLU A 29 -1.57 -3.03 -13.62
N ILE A 30 -1.53 -3.09 -12.29
CA ILE A 30 -0.80 -2.14 -11.45
C ILE A 30 0.22 -2.92 -10.62
N PHE A 31 1.45 -2.44 -10.60
CA PHE A 31 2.54 -3.00 -9.79
C PHE A 31 2.83 -2.04 -8.64
N ILE A 32 2.70 -2.50 -7.40
CA ILE A 32 3.17 -1.81 -6.19
C ILE A 32 4.49 -2.47 -5.78
N TYR A 33 5.60 -1.89 -6.24
CA TYR A 33 6.93 -2.50 -6.13
C TYR A 33 7.92 -1.52 -5.50
N ASP A 34 7.60 -0.94 -4.37
CA ASP A 34 8.50 -0.16 -3.52
C ASP A 34 7.75 0.30 -2.26
N GLN A 35 8.39 1.13 -1.42
CA GLN A 35 7.78 1.76 -0.26
C GLN A 35 6.67 2.74 -0.67
N ILE A 36 5.48 2.55 -0.14
CA ILE A 36 4.26 3.33 -0.44
C ILE A 36 4.35 4.72 0.17
N GLY A 37 4.00 5.75 -0.62
CA GLY A 37 3.93 7.14 -0.19
C GLY A 37 5.21 7.93 -0.44
N VAL A 38 5.30 9.09 0.20
CA VAL A 38 6.43 10.00 0.12
C VAL A 38 7.36 9.74 1.30
N ASP A 39 8.63 9.49 1.04
CA ASP A 39 9.63 9.29 2.09
C ASP A 39 9.79 10.55 2.95
N PHE A 40 9.69 10.40 4.26
CA PHE A 40 9.69 11.52 5.20
C PHE A 40 11.02 12.29 5.20
N TRP A 41 12.14 11.59 5.01
CA TRP A 41 13.47 12.19 5.11
C TRP A 41 13.95 12.81 3.81
N THR A 42 13.63 12.17 2.68
CA THR A 42 14.10 12.61 1.37
C THR A 42 13.08 13.45 0.63
N GLY A 43 11.79 13.36 0.98
CA GLY A 43 10.69 13.96 0.23
C GLY A 43 10.44 13.29 -1.12
N GLU A 44 11.11 12.17 -1.40
CA GLU A 44 10.93 11.42 -2.64
C GLU A 44 9.71 10.50 -2.57
N GLY A 45 9.08 10.28 -3.71
CA GLY A 45 7.89 9.43 -3.85
C GLY A 45 6.71 10.19 -4.42
N VAL A 46 5.62 9.47 -4.61
CA VAL A 46 4.37 10.03 -5.11
C VAL A 46 3.25 9.78 -4.10
N THR A 47 2.31 10.71 -4.01
CA THR A 47 1.17 10.58 -3.11
C THR A 47 0.15 9.58 -3.66
N PRO A 48 -0.75 9.01 -2.82
CA PRO A 48 -1.84 8.14 -3.25
C PRO A 48 -2.75 8.77 -4.33
N LYS A 49 -2.78 10.09 -4.44
CA LYS A 49 -3.56 10.81 -5.45
C LYS A 49 -3.24 10.33 -6.87
N SER A 50 -1.95 10.11 -7.17
CA SER A 50 -1.53 9.63 -8.49
C SER A 50 -2.06 8.21 -8.75
N PHE A 51 -1.96 7.32 -7.77
CA PHE A 51 -2.50 5.97 -7.85
C PHE A 51 -4.01 5.98 -8.10
N ILE A 52 -4.76 6.78 -7.34
CA ILE A 52 -6.21 6.89 -7.47
C ILE A 52 -6.60 7.44 -8.85
N SER A 53 -5.87 8.42 -9.38
CA SER A 53 -6.10 8.94 -10.73
C SER A 53 -5.97 7.84 -11.78
N GLU A 54 -4.90 7.02 -11.71
CA GLU A 54 -4.69 5.90 -12.61
C GLU A 54 -5.78 4.82 -12.46
N LEU A 55 -6.18 4.50 -11.22
CA LEU A 55 -7.27 3.57 -10.95
C LEU A 55 -8.58 4.03 -11.60
N ARG A 56 -8.93 5.31 -11.46
CA ARG A 56 -10.14 5.88 -12.06
C ARG A 56 -10.08 5.89 -13.60
N ASP A 57 -8.91 6.06 -14.18
CA ASP A 57 -8.75 5.97 -15.63
C ASP A 57 -8.88 4.53 -16.15
N ILE A 58 -8.38 3.55 -15.40
CA ILE A 58 -8.56 2.13 -15.69
C ILE A 58 -10.05 1.75 -15.67
N GLU A 59 -10.80 2.22 -14.68
CA GLU A 59 -12.25 1.94 -14.54
C GLU A 59 -13.07 2.36 -15.77
N LYS A 60 -12.61 3.35 -16.53
CA LYS A 60 -13.32 3.82 -17.76
C LYS A 60 -13.19 2.85 -18.92
N THR A 61 -12.14 2.05 -18.95
CA THR A 61 -11.77 1.27 -20.15
C THR A 61 -11.64 -0.24 -19.89
N HIS A 62 -11.42 -0.66 -18.64
CA HIS A 62 -11.20 -2.07 -18.27
C HIS A 62 -12.30 -2.59 -17.34
N LYS A 63 -12.36 -3.90 -17.16
CA LYS A 63 -13.32 -4.60 -16.28
C LYS A 63 -12.66 -5.24 -15.09
N SER A 64 -11.36 -5.49 -15.18
CA SER A 64 -10.56 -6.13 -14.13
C SER A 64 -9.20 -5.48 -13.99
N LEU A 65 -8.63 -5.65 -12.81
CA LEU A 65 -7.31 -5.17 -12.44
C LEU A 65 -6.53 -6.31 -11.79
N ASP A 66 -5.36 -6.60 -12.33
CA ASP A 66 -4.36 -7.41 -11.67
C ASP A 66 -3.43 -6.49 -10.88
N LEU A 67 -3.55 -6.52 -9.55
CA LEU A 67 -2.72 -5.75 -8.62
C LEU A 67 -1.57 -6.62 -8.12
N ARG A 68 -0.37 -6.31 -8.59
CA ARG A 68 0.85 -7.05 -8.25
C ARG A 68 1.62 -6.33 -7.16
N ILE A 69 1.99 -7.06 -6.10
CA ILE A 69 2.58 -6.48 -4.90
C ILE A 69 3.93 -7.13 -4.58
N ASN A 70 4.95 -6.27 -4.44
CA ASN A 70 6.24 -6.60 -3.86
C ASN A 70 6.76 -5.36 -3.11
N SER A 71 6.25 -5.15 -1.87
CA SER A 71 6.41 -3.89 -1.15
C SER A 71 6.61 -4.11 0.35
N PRO A 72 7.52 -3.35 0.99
CA PRO A 72 7.67 -3.33 2.43
C PRO A 72 6.54 -2.57 3.15
N GLY A 73 5.60 -1.97 2.41
CA GLY A 73 4.57 -1.10 2.96
C GLY A 73 4.96 0.38 2.93
N GLY A 74 4.51 1.15 3.89
CA GLY A 74 4.74 2.59 3.97
C GLY A 74 3.80 3.29 4.93
N PHE A 75 3.45 4.55 4.67
CA PHE A 75 2.58 5.34 5.54
C PHE A 75 1.17 4.74 5.66
N VAL A 76 0.71 4.57 6.90
CA VAL A 76 -0.58 3.94 7.21
C VAL A 76 -1.75 4.67 6.54
N HIS A 77 -1.80 5.99 6.62
CA HIS A 77 -2.89 6.77 6.01
C HIS A 77 -2.89 6.72 4.48
N ASP A 78 -1.72 6.65 3.86
CA ASP A 78 -1.59 6.43 2.42
C ASP A 78 -2.11 5.03 2.05
N GLY A 79 -1.75 4.03 2.85
CA GLY A 79 -2.27 2.67 2.72
C GLY A 79 -3.79 2.60 2.83
N PHE A 80 -4.39 3.22 3.84
CA PHE A 80 -5.86 3.29 3.97
C PHE A 80 -6.52 3.99 2.78
N THR A 81 -5.91 5.06 2.28
CA THR A 81 -6.43 5.80 1.12
C THR A 81 -6.46 4.90 -0.12
N ILE A 82 -5.41 4.12 -0.36
CA ILE A 82 -5.32 3.16 -1.47
C ILE A 82 -6.31 2.00 -1.25
N TYR A 83 -6.32 1.39 -0.06
CA TYR A 83 -7.24 0.31 0.29
C TYR A 83 -8.70 0.71 0.04
N ASN A 84 -9.12 1.86 0.55
CA ASN A 84 -10.48 2.36 0.38
C ASN A 84 -10.83 2.66 -1.09
N ALA A 85 -9.87 3.20 -1.86
CA ALA A 85 -10.08 3.43 -3.28
C ALA A 85 -10.27 2.12 -4.06
N LEU A 86 -9.51 1.08 -3.75
CA LEU A 86 -9.66 -0.26 -4.33
C LEU A 86 -11.00 -0.90 -3.93
N LYS A 87 -11.39 -0.83 -2.66
CA LYS A 87 -12.69 -1.36 -2.17
C LYS A 87 -13.91 -0.69 -2.82
N GLN A 88 -13.78 0.58 -3.20
CA GLN A 88 -14.82 1.35 -3.88
C GLN A 88 -14.78 1.20 -5.40
N SER A 89 -13.77 0.52 -5.93
CA SER A 89 -13.62 0.34 -7.37
C SER A 89 -14.70 -0.59 -7.94
N SER A 90 -15.11 -0.30 -9.17
CA SER A 90 -16.02 -1.16 -9.93
C SER A 90 -15.32 -2.33 -10.63
N LEU A 91 -13.98 -2.40 -10.56
CA LEU A 91 -13.18 -3.45 -11.18
C LEU A 91 -13.21 -4.75 -10.38
N GLU A 92 -13.16 -5.89 -11.06
CA GLU A 92 -12.77 -7.15 -10.41
C GLU A 92 -11.26 -7.12 -10.16
N ILE A 93 -10.85 -7.06 -8.88
CA ILE A 93 -9.45 -6.90 -8.50
C ILE A 93 -8.88 -8.26 -8.09
N ASN A 94 -7.87 -8.73 -8.83
CA ASN A 94 -7.06 -9.88 -8.47
C ASN A 94 -5.73 -9.38 -7.91
N VAL A 95 -5.39 -9.78 -6.70
CA VAL A 95 -4.12 -9.43 -6.06
C VAL A 95 -3.14 -10.58 -6.21
N TYR A 96 -1.91 -10.27 -6.61
CA TYR A 96 -0.80 -11.21 -6.71
C TYR A 96 0.34 -10.72 -5.80
N ILE A 97 0.68 -11.51 -4.79
CA ILE A 97 1.84 -11.24 -3.92
C ILE A 97 3.05 -11.89 -4.56
N ASP A 98 3.89 -11.10 -5.24
CA ASP A 98 4.98 -11.63 -6.05
C ASP A 98 6.22 -12.03 -5.21
N GLY A 99 6.45 -11.36 -4.09
CA GLY A 99 7.53 -11.67 -3.17
C GLY A 99 7.17 -11.28 -1.75
N LEU A 100 6.87 -10.01 -1.52
CA LEU A 100 6.57 -9.46 -0.19
C LEU A 100 5.34 -8.56 -0.23
N ALA A 101 4.42 -8.76 0.70
CA ALA A 101 3.40 -7.78 1.06
C ALA A 101 3.50 -7.51 2.57
N ALA A 102 4.22 -6.47 2.96
CA ALA A 102 4.44 -6.15 4.35
C ALA A 102 3.71 -4.87 4.79
N SER A 103 3.32 -4.79 6.07
CA SER A 103 2.78 -3.58 6.67
C SER A 103 1.58 -3.03 5.87
N ALA A 104 1.64 -1.76 5.39
CA ALA A 104 0.58 -1.16 4.60
C ALA A 104 0.24 -1.96 3.33
N ALA A 105 1.22 -2.58 2.67
CA ALA A 105 0.99 -3.42 1.49
C ALA A 105 0.18 -4.69 1.83
N ALA A 106 0.32 -5.23 3.05
CA ALA A 106 -0.43 -6.39 3.49
C ALA A 106 -1.93 -6.09 3.60
N PHE A 107 -2.33 -5.00 4.22
CA PHE A 107 -3.75 -4.68 4.31
C PHE A 107 -4.32 -4.12 2.98
N ILE A 108 -3.51 -3.47 2.13
CA ILE A 108 -3.92 -3.13 0.76
C ILE A 108 -4.28 -4.40 -0.03
N ALA A 109 -3.50 -5.47 0.12
CA ALA A 109 -3.80 -6.75 -0.53
C ALA A 109 -5.18 -7.30 -0.17
N MET A 110 -5.68 -7.01 1.03
CA MET A 110 -7.01 -7.45 1.50
C MET A 110 -8.17 -6.83 0.71
N ALA A 111 -7.94 -5.76 -0.07
CA ALA A 111 -8.96 -5.15 -0.91
C ALA A 111 -9.32 -6.01 -2.14
N GLY A 112 -8.49 -6.97 -2.53
CA GLY A 112 -8.72 -7.80 -3.71
C GLY A 112 -9.91 -8.74 -3.58
N ASN A 113 -10.61 -8.99 -4.69
CA ASN A 113 -11.64 -10.02 -4.78
C ASN A 113 -11.01 -11.42 -4.60
N LYS A 114 -9.85 -11.64 -5.25
CA LYS A 114 -9.02 -12.84 -5.11
C LYS A 114 -7.59 -12.45 -4.75
N ILE A 115 -6.94 -13.27 -3.95
CA ILE A 115 -5.54 -13.09 -3.56
C ILE A 115 -4.77 -14.36 -3.92
N TYR A 116 -3.73 -14.19 -4.73
CA TYR A 116 -2.81 -15.24 -5.14
C TYR A 116 -1.47 -15.01 -4.46
N MET A 117 -1.04 -16.00 -3.68
CA MET A 117 0.22 -15.94 -2.94
C MET A 117 0.97 -17.25 -3.15
N PRO A 118 2.09 -17.27 -3.89
CA PRO A 118 2.92 -18.45 -4.01
C PRO A 118 3.60 -18.79 -2.67
N LYS A 119 4.01 -20.04 -2.50
CA LYS A 119 4.65 -20.52 -1.26
C LYS A 119 5.95 -19.79 -0.89
N SER A 120 6.58 -19.18 -1.87
CA SER A 120 7.82 -18.40 -1.70
C SER A 120 7.57 -16.93 -1.39
N ALA A 121 6.32 -16.46 -1.39
CA ALA A 121 5.98 -15.11 -1.02
C ALA A 121 5.68 -15.00 0.48
N GLU A 122 5.84 -13.79 1.02
CA GLU A 122 5.64 -13.47 2.42
C GLU A 122 4.55 -12.41 2.57
N LEU A 123 3.65 -12.62 3.54
CA LEU A 123 2.70 -11.62 4.03
C LEU A 123 3.08 -11.29 5.47
N MET A 124 3.50 -10.04 5.72
CA MET A 124 3.92 -9.61 7.05
C MET A 124 2.98 -8.53 7.58
N ILE A 125 2.45 -8.77 8.76
CA ILE A 125 1.61 -7.83 9.50
C ILE A 125 2.28 -7.47 10.81
N HIS A 126 2.09 -6.25 11.27
CA HIS A 126 2.54 -5.75 12.56
C HIS A 126 1.67 -4.59 13.02
N ASN A 127 1.76 -4.24 14.29
CA ASN A 127 1.06 -3.08 14.84
C ASN A 127 1.56 -1.79 14.21
N ALA A 128 0.69 -0.79 14.12
CA ALA A 128 1.10 0.54 13.71
C ALA A 128 2.20 1.07 14.65
N TRP A 129 3.21 1.71 14.07
CA TRP A 129 4.31 2.29 14.83
C TRP A 129 4.62 3.70 14.34
N GLY A 130 5.22 4.50 15.18
CA GLY A 130 5.58 5.86 14.87
C GLY A 130 6.68 6.37 15.77
N MET A 131 7.05 7.64 15.58
CA MET A 131 8.01 8.35 16.40
C MET A 131 7.37 9.65 16.84
N VAL A 132 7.44 9.95 18.14
CA VAL A 132 6.93 11.19 18.73
C VAL A 132 8.03 11.86 19.55
N ILE A 133 8.07 13.18 19.47
CA ILE A 133 8.91 14.04 20.31
C ILE A 133 7.97 15.06 20.94
N GLY A 134 7.89 15.07 22.27
CA GLY A 134 6.99 15.93 23.00
C GLY A 134 7.05 15.68 24.51
N ASP A 135 6.09 16.22 25.24
CA ASP A 135 5.92 15.95 26.65
C ASP A 135 5.16 14.63 26.93
N ALA A 136 4.96 14.31 28.20
CA ALA A 136 4.30 13.06 28.59
C ALA A 136 2.85 12.95 28.07
N GLU A 137 2.17 14.07 27.88
CA GLU A 137 0.80 14.09 27.35
C GLU A 137 0.80 13.84 25.84
N ASP A 138 1.76 14.39 25.11
CA ASP A 138 1.93 14.14 23.67
C ASP A 138 2.24 12.66 23.40
N MET A 139 3.10 12.06 24.22
CA MET A 139 3.41 10.62 24.11
C MET A 139 2.20 9.73 24.37
N LYS A 140 1.34 10.07 25.34
CA LYS A 140 0.10 9.33 25.60
C LYS A 140 -0.91 9.46 24.46
N LYS A 141 -1.05 10.66 23.89
CA LYS A 141 -1.92 10.89 22.73
C LYS A 141 -1.47 10.08 21.53
N GLU A 142 -0.17 10.07 21.25
CA GLU A 142 0.37 9.28 20.14
C GLU A 142 0.21 7.78 20.38
N ALA A 143 0.43 7.29 21.60
CA ALA A 143 0.20 5.88 21.92
C ALA A 143 -1.26 5.49 21.65
N ALA A 144 -2.24 6.28 22.12
CA ALA A 144 -3.65 6.02 21.86
C ALA A 144 -4.00 6.11 20.36
N HIS A 145 -3.35 6.99 19.60
CA HIS A 145 -3.51 7.09 18.15
C HIS A 145 -3.00 5.82 17.44
N LEU A 146 -1.81 5.33 17.79
CA LEU A 146 -1.25 4.10 17.24
C LEU A 146 -2.10 2.87 17.57
N GLU A 147 -2.66 2.78 18.78
CA GLU A 147 -3.61 1.73 19.16
C GLU A 147 -4.87 1.78 18.28
N SER A 148 -5.41 2.97 18.02
CA SER A 148 -6.55 3.16 17.13
C SER A 148 -6.24 2.72 15.69
N LEU A 149 -5.09 3.11 15.15
CA LEU A 149 -4.64 2.68 13.81
C LEU A 149 -4.49 1.17 13.74
N THR A 150 -3.87 0.57 14.75
CA THR A 150 -3.71 -0.90 14.85
C THR A 150 -5.08 -1.59 14.84
N SER A 151 -6.05 -1.06 15.59
CA SER A 151 -7.41 -1.62 15.58
C SER A 151 -8.06 -1.56 14.20
N MET A 152 -7.93 -0.44 13.49
CA MET A 152 -8.47 -0.30 12.13
C MET A 152 -7.81 -1.29 11.13
N ILE A 153 -6.49 -1.46 11.22
CA ILE A 153 -5.76 -2.44 10.42
C ILE A 153 -6.26 -3.85 10.72
N MET A 154 -6.40 -4.19 11.99
CA MET A 154 -6.87 -5.49 12.44
C MET A 154 -8.29 -5.79 11.94
N ASP A 155 -9.19 -4.79 11.96
CA ASP A 155 -10.55 -4.94 11.46
C ASP A 155 -10.59 -5.32 9.96
N ILE A 156 -9.66 -4.79 9.15
CA ILE A 156 -9.51 -5.18 7.74
C ILE A 156 -9.18 -6.67 7.60
N PHE A 157 -8.25 -7.19 8.40
CA PHE A 157 -7.88 -8.61 8.35
C PHE A 157 -9.00 -9.52 8.89
N VAL A 158 -9.69 -9.10 9.95
CA VAL A 158 -10.87 -9.82 10.48
C VAL A 158 -11.97 -9.91 9.43
N GLU A 159 -12.32 -8.77 8.80
CA GLU A 159 -13.32 -8.74 7.72
C GLU A 159 -12.93 -9.69 6.57
N ARG A 160 -11.66 -9.69 6.18
CA ARG A 160 -11.19 -10.49 5.06
C ARG A 160 -11.13 -11.98 5.36
N THR A 161 -10.68 -12.37 6.56
CA THR A 161 -10.38 -13.76 6.90
C THR A 161 -11.51 -14.45 7.65
N GLY A 162 -12.40 -13.69 8.29
CA GLY A 162 -13.41 -14.21 9.20
C GLY A 162 -12.84 -14.79 10.51
N LYS A 163 -11.56 -14.53 10.82
CA LYS A 163 -10.89 -15.00 12.03
C LYS A 163 -10.96 -13.97 13.14
N ASP A 164 -10.92 -14.43 14.37
CA ASP A 164 -10.87 -13.57 15.55
C ASP A 164 -9.55 -12.79 15.61
N LYS A 165 -9.60 -11.59 16.24
CA LYS A 165 -8.44 -10.70 16.41
C LYS A 165 -7.28 -11.41 17.10
N ASP A 166 -7.55 -12.25 18.11
CA ASP A 166 -6.54 -12.99 18.88
C ASP A 166 -5.76 -14.04 18.05
N ILE A 167 -6.28 -14.41 16.87
CA ILE A 167 -5.60 -15.33 15.95
C ILE A 167 -4.71 -14.58 14.96
N ILE A 168 -5.05 -13.30 14.69
CA ILE A 168 -4.38 -12.48 13.69
C ILE A 168 -3.25 -11.66 14.35
N SER A 169 -3.37 -11.34 15.65
CA SER A 169 -2.43 -10.52 16.43
C SER A 169 -1.10 -11.21 16.74
#